data_c714e784d38fdb71f7970b118660f2c6
#
_entry.id   c714e784d38fdb71f7970b118660f2c6
#
_cell.length_a   1.000
_cell.length_b   1.000
_cell.length_c   1.000
_cell.angle_alpha   90.00
_cell.angle_beta   90.00
_cell.angle_gamma   90.00
#
_symmetry.space_group_name_H-M   'P 1'
#
loop_
_entity.id
_entity.type
_entity.pdbx_description
1 polymer ?
#
loop_
_entity_poly.entity_id
_entity_poly.type
_entity_poly.pdbx_seq_one_letter_code
_entity_poly.pdbx_strand_id
1 'polypeptide(L)'
;MKITDFNKGIISSSLGSFWWGFIGTYYFQYITFVGTIEVVVHRCIWTTLMLLITTTFFNKWYLLKKIIFDKKKLLILLITSILIFGNWSIWIYAVATNRIIDASFGYFIFPIISVFFGFLFFNEKLNKKRIISISLVIISTIYLFFNLNSFPWIGFSVAFLWSIYNLLRKKINVDTDIGLFIESLFIFPIAIVIFYFIFQNNMNDFSLSNPSLMPLLFLAGPMTVIPLFLYVKGIELSGLGPSGMIFFIAPT
;
A
#
# COMPACT_ATOMS: atom_id res chain seq x y z
N MET A 1 -30.32 3.36 11.42
CA MET A 1 -29.69 4.52 10.77
C MET A 1 -28.79 4.00 9.64
N LYS A 2 -29.06 4.36 8.38
CA LYS A 2 -28.21 3.90 7.26
C LYS A 2 -26.87 4.65 7.31
N ILE A 3 -25.77 3.89 7.39
CA ILE A 3 -24.40 4.46 7.36
C ILE A 3 -24.19 5.10 6.00
N THR A 4 -23.80 6.37 5.97
CA THR A 4 -23.48 7.08 4.71
C THR A 4 -22.24 6.50 4.06
N ASP A 5 -22.09 6.64 2.72
CA ASP A 5 -20.91 6.14 2.03
C ASP A 5 -19.62 6.81 2.53
N PHE A 6 -19.70 8.08 2.91
CA PHE A 6 -18.58 8.76 3.57
C PHE A 6 -18.17 8.05 4.86
N ASN A 7 -19.11 7.70 5.74
CA ASN A 7 -18.79 7.01 7.00
C ASN A 7 -18.25 5.59 6.76
N LYS A 8 -18.77 4.87 5.75
CA LYS A 8 -18.19 3.59 5.32
C LYS A 8 -16.74 3.76 4.88
N GLY A 9 -16.45 4.82 4.13
CA GLY A 9 -15.10 5.17 3.70
C GLY A 9 -14.15 5.43 4.88
N ILE A 10 -14.61 6.20 5.86
CA ILE A 10 -13.87 6.46 7.11
C ILE A 10 -13.54 5.15 7.85
N ILE A 11 -14.55 4.30 8.06
CA ILE A 11 -14.37 3.00 8.74
C ILE A 11 -13.38 2.12 7.96
N SER A 12 -13.55 2.05 6.64
CA SER A 12 -12.67 1.23 5.78
C SER A 12 -11.22 1.72 5.83
N SER A 13 -10.97 3.04 5.70
CA SER A 13 -9.63 3.61 5.85
C SER A 13 -9.03 3.36 7.23
N SER A 14 -9.84 3.48 8.29
CA SER A 14 -9.38 3.23 9.67
C SER A 14 -8.96 1.78 9.87
N LEU A 15 -9.77 0.83 9.40
CA LEU A 15 -9.45 -0.60 9.48
C LEU A 15 -8.19 -0.94 8.67
N GLY A 16 -8.04 -0.40 7.46
CA GLY A 16 -6.85 -0.60 6.65
C GLY A 16 -5.59 -0.04 7.30
N SER A 17 -5.66 1.19 7.83
CA SER A 17 -4.56 1.84 8.53
C SER A 17 -4.16 1.10 9.81
N PHE A 18 -5.14 0.69 10.62
CA PHE A 18 -4.90 -0.13 11.81
C PHE A 18 -4.26 -1.48 11.47
N TRP A 19 -4.75 -2.14 10.41
CA TRP A 19 -4.16 -3.41 9.97
C TRP A 19 -2.68 -3.25 9.62
N TRP A 20 -2.32 -2.22 8.84
CA TRP A 20 -0.92 -1.98 8.49
C TRP A 20 -0.06 -1.58 9.67
N GLY A 21 -0.54 -0.66 10.51
CA GLY A 21 0.23 -0.16 11.63
C GLY A 21 0.50 -1.24 12.69
N PHE A 22 -0.48 -2.07 12.97
CA PHE A 22 -0.39 -3.08 14.02
C PHE A 22 -0.07 -4.48 13.48
N ILE A 23 -1.00 -5.07 12.72
CA ILE A 23 -0.88 -6.47 12.29
C ILE A 23 0.22 -6.63 11.23
N GLY A 24 0.23 -5.78 10.21
CA GLY A 24 1.19 -5.85 9.11
C GLY A 24 2.62 -5.58 9.56
N THR A 25 2.83 -4.54 10.37
CA THR A 25 4.17 -4.22 10.89
C THR A 25 4.73 -5.36 11.73
N TYR A 26 3.93 -5.89 12.66
CA TYR A 26 4.33 -7.05 13.48
C TYR A 26 4.68 -8.27 12.62
N TYR A 27 3.84 -8.60 11.65
CA TYR A 27 4.08 -9.71 10.75
C TYR A 27 5.40 -9.56 9.97
N PHE A 28 5.63 -8.41 9.32
CA PHE A 28 6.85 -8.20 8.54
C PHE A 28 8.11 -8.11 9.39
N GLN A 29 8.01 -7.62 10.63
CA GLN A 29 9.11 -7.67 11.58
C GLN A 29 9.42 -9.11 12.01
N TYR A 30 8.39 -9.94 12.20
CA TYR A 30 8.56 -11.33 12.59
C TYR A 30 9.30 -12.15 11.53
N ILE A 31 9.10 -11.87 10.24
CA ILE A 31 9.72 -12.61 9.13
C ILE A 31 11.02 -11.98 8.60
N THR A 32 11.66 -11.09 9.34
CA THR A 32 12.93 -10.42 8.91
C THR A 32 14.11 -11.36 8.73
N PHE A 33 14.04 -12.58 9.24
CA PHE A 33 15.03 -13.64 9.00
C PHE A 33 15.00 -14.19 7.58
N VAL A 34 13.90 -14.00 6.82
CA VAL A 34 13.80 -14.31 5.39
C VAL A 34 14.47 -13.22 4.58
N GLY A 35 15.14 -13.59 3.50
CA GLY A 35 15.77 -12.65 2.58
C GLY A 35 14.80 -11.56 2.10
N THR A 36 15.21 -10.28 2.20
CA THR A 36 14.36 -9.11 1.87
C THR A 36 13.70 -9.22 0.49
N ILE A 37 14.46 -9.64 -0.53
CA ILE A 37 13.97 -9.80 -1.90
C ILE A 37 12.94 -10.93 -1.97
N GLU A 38 13.19 -12.02 -1.27
CA GLU A 38 12.26 -13.16 -1.22
C GLU A 38 10.92 -12.78 -0.59
N VAL A 39 10.92 -12.01 0.50
CA VAL A 39 9.68 -11.48 1.11
C VAL A 39 8.89 -10.63 0.11
N VAL A 40 9.55 -9.73 -0.63
CA VAL A 40 8.88 -8.89 -1.66
C VAL A 40 8.29 -9.76 -2.77
N VAL A 41 9.03 -10.75 -3.24
CA VAL A 41 8.58 -11.68 -4.29
C VAL A 41 7.35 -12.47 -3.84
N HIS A 42 7.39 -13.07 -2.65
CA HIS A 42 6.24 -13.79 -2.09
C HIS A 42 5.04 -12.86 -1.89
N ARG A 43 5.27 -11.64 -1.43
CA ARG A 43 4.22 -10.63 -1.33
C ARG A 43 3.52 -10.40 -2.68
N CYS A 44 4.27 -10.27 -3.77
CA CYS A 44 3.71 -10.09 -5.12
C CYS A 44 2.96 -11.34 -5.61
N ILE A 45 3.57 -12.52 -5.47
CA ILE A 45 3.00 -13.79 -5.95
C ILE A 45 1.67 -14.08 -5.22
N TRP A 46 1.68 -14.07 -3.89
CA TRP A 46 0.50 -14.43 -3.10
C TRP A 46 -0.61 -13.38 -3.17
N THR A 47 -0.25 -12.09 -3.35
CA THR A 47 -1.22 -11.04 -3.67
C THR A 47 -1.95 -11.34 -4.97
N THR A 48 -1.23 -11.69 -6.04
CA THR A 48 -1.82 -12.00 -7.33
C THR A 48 -2.72 -13.23 -7.26
N LEU A 49 -2.26 -14.30 -6.61
CA LEU A 49 -3.04 -15.53 -6.46
C LEU A 49 -4.31 -15.31 -5.62
N MET A 50 -4.22 -14.55 -4.53
CA MET A 50 -5.39 -14.20 -3.72
C MET A 50 -6.42 -13.41 -4.54
N LEU A 51 -5.97 -12.41 -5.31
CA LEU A 51 -6.86 -11.60 -6.14
C LEU A 51 -7.44 -12.38 -7.33
N LEU A 52 -6.70 -13.35 -7.89
CA LEU A 52 -7.21 -14.30 -8.87
C LEU A 52 -8.35 -15.14 -8.30
N ILE A 53 -8.15 -15.70 -7.10
CA ILE A 53 -9.17 -16.50 -6.40
C ILE A 53 -10.41 -15.65 -6.12
N THR A 54 -10.25 -14.44 -5.55
CA THR A 54 -11.38 -13.57 -5.23
C THR A 54 -12.11 -13.09 -6.49
N THR A 55 -11.40 -12.72 -7.57
CA THR A 55 -12.00 -12.33 -8.84
C THR A 55 -12.81 -13.46 -9.45
N THR A 56 -12.32 -14.71 -9.35
CA THR A 56 -13.03 -15.91 -9.83
C THR A 56 -14.24 -16.20 -8.96
N PHE A 57 -14.08 -16.20 -7.64
CA PHE A 57 -15.16 -16.48 -6.69
C PHE A 57 -16.33 -15.51 -6.81
N PHE A 58 -16.03 -14.19 -6.98
CA PHE A 58 -17.05 -13.17 -7.15
C PHE A 58 -17.47 -12.95 -8.61
N ASN A 59 -16.98 -13.78 -9.54
CA ASN A 59 -17.32 -13.76 -10.99
C ASN A 59 -17.12 -12.37 -11.63
N LYS A 60 -16.04 -11.67 -11.32
CA LYS A 60 -15.74 -10.30 -11.77
C LYS A 60 -14.92 -10.22 -13.07
N TRP A 61 -14.76 -11.32 -13.79
CA TRP A 61 -13.97 -11.38 -15.02
C TRP A 61 -14.42 -10.41 -16.10
N TYR A 62 -15.74 -10.09 -16.15
CA TYR A 62 -16.27 -9.13 -17.11
C TYR A 62 -15.75 -7.70 -16.85
N LEU A 63 -15.57 -7.30 -15.58
CA LEU A 63 -14.98 -6.00 -15.22
C LEU A 63 -13.52 -5.93 -15.62
N LEU A 64 -12.76 -7.00 -15.36
CA LEU A 64 -11.36 -7.12 -15.76
C LEU A 64 -11.22 -6.96 -17.28
N LYS A 65 -12.01 -7.69 -18.09
CA LYS A 65 -12.00 -7.55 -19.55
C LYS A 65 -12.27 -6.12 -19.98
N LYS A 66 -13.29 -5.46 -19.40
CA LYS A 66 -13.62 -4.06 -19.72
C LYS A 66 -12.45 -3.11 -19.50
N ILE A 67 -11.65 -3.32 -18.46
CA ILE A 67 -10.51 -2.44 -18.14
C ILE A 67 -9.32 -2.74 -19.04
N ILE A 68 -9.04 -4.02 -19.36
CA ILE A 68 -7.95 -4.41 -20.26
C ILE A 68 -8.08 -3.76 -21.64
N PHE A 69 -9.30 -3.58 -22.13
CA PHE A 69 -9.56 -2.89 -23.41
C PHE A 69 -9.52 -1.36 -23.32
N ASP A 70 -9.52 -0.77 -22.11
CA ASP A 70 -9.35 0.66 -21.91
C ASP A 70 -7.85 1.01 -21.75
N LYS A 71 -7.20 1.30 -22.87
CA LYS A 71 -5.75 1.58 -22.92
C LYS A 71 -5.32 2.66 -21.92
N LYS A 72 -6.14 3.70 -21.70
CA LYS A 72 -5.81 4.80 -20.78
C LYS A 72 -5.81 4.32 -19.33
N LYS A 73 -6.83 3.58 -18.91
CA LYS A 73 -6.89 3.01 -17.58
C LYS A 73 -5.78 1.98 -17.36
N LEU A 74 -5.55 1.13 -18.37
CA LEU A 74 -4.49 0.12 -18.30
C LEU A 74 -3.11 0.75 -18.13
N LEU A 75 -2.79 1.83 -18.87
CA LEU A 75 -1.53 2.56 -18.73
C LEU A 75 -1.37 3.17 -17.32
N ILE A 76 -2.44 3.76 -16.78
CA ILE A 76 -2.40 4.31 -15.43
C ILE A 76 -2.20 3.19 -14.41
N LEU A 77 -2.86 2.04 -14.57
CA LEU A 77 -2.67 0.88 -13.68
C LEU A 77 -1.26 0.28 -13.80
N LEU A 78 -0.62 0.34 -14.97
CA LEU A 78 0.79 -0.01 -15.10
C LEU A 78 1.69 0.95 -14.30
N ILE A 79 1.44 2.26 -14.37
CA ILE A 79 2.19 3.25 -13.58
C ILE A 79 1.95 3.01 -12.08
N THR A 80 0.70 2.81 -11.67
CA THR A 80 0.39 2.55 -10.25
C THR A 80 0.99 1.23 -9.76
N SER A 81 1.12 0.21 -10.61
CA SER A 81 1.80 -1.04 -10.25
C SER A 81 3.29 -0.81 -9.94
N ILE A 82 3.97 0.00 -10.73
CA ILE A 82 5.38 0.37 -10.49
C ILE A 82 5.52 1.17 -9.19
N LEU A 83 4.62 2.13 -8.97
CA LEU A 83 4.63 2.95 -7.75
C LEU A 83 4.43 2.13 -6.48
N ILE A 84 3.45 1.21 -6.49
CA ILE A 84 3.17 0.37 -5.32
C ILE A 84 4.26 -0.68 -5.08
N PHE A 85 4.80 -1.26 -6.14
CA PHE A 85 5.93 -2.19 -6.03
C PHE A 85 7.17 -1.50 -5.46
N GLY A 86 7.51 -0.31 -5.95
CA GLY A 86 8.61 0.50 -5.42
C GLY A 86 8.39 0.86 -3.95
N ASN A 87 7.17 1.27 -3.59
CA ASN A 87 6.80 1.55 -2.21
C ASN A 87 7.00 0.33 -1.30
N TRP A 88 6.52 -0.84 -1.70
CA TRP A 88 6.68 -2.08 -0.94
C TRP A 88 8.13 -2.49 -0.78
N SER A 89 8.92 -2.38 -1.84
CA SER A 89 10.34 -2.75 -1.84
C SER A 89 11.13 -1.86 -0.87
N ILE A 90 10.91 -0.54 -0.91
CA ILE A 90 11.57 0.41 -0.01
C ILE A 90 11.13 0.17 1.44
N TRP A 91 9.85 -0.13 1.68
CA TRP A 91 9.33 -0.38 3.03
C TRP A 91 9.92 -1.67 3.62
N ILE A 92 9.93 -2.78 2.86
CA ILE A 92 10.56 -4.04 3.30
C ILE A 92 12.06 -3.85 3.54
N TYR A 93 12.74 -3.10 2.66
CA TYR A 93 14.14 -2.73 2.88
C TYR A 93 14.33 -1.98 4.21
N ALA A 94 13.47 -1.03 4.52
CA ALA A 94 13.54 -0.29 5.79
C ALA A 94 13.34 -1.20 7.00
N VAL A 95 12.42 -2.16 6.93
CA VAL A 95 12.18 -3.16 7.99
C VAL A 95 13.42 -4.04 8.16
N ALA A 96 13.95 -4.60 7.07
CA ALA A 96 15.10 -5.52 7.08
C ALA A 96 16.40 -4.86 7.55
N THR A 97 16.54 -3.54 7.35
CA THR A 97 17.73 -2.77 7.77
C THR A 97 17.55 -2.03 9.09
N ASN A 98 16.49 -2.32 9.86
CA ASN A 98 16.13 -1.65 11.12
C ASN A 98 15.96 -0.13 10.98
N ARG A 99 15.52 0.35 9.79
CA ARG A 99 15.26 1.77 9.48
C ARG A 99 13.78 2.11 9.47
N ILE A 100 12.98 1.43 10.27
CA ILE A 100 11.52 1.62 10.34
C ILE A 100 11.16 3.05 10.73
N ILE A 101 11.96 3.70 11.61
CA ILE A 101 11.73 5.10 12.00
C ILE A 101 11.81 6.02 10.79
N ASP A 102 12.76 5.80 9.87
CA ASP A 102 12.87 6.57 8.64
C ASP A 102 11.63 6.37 7.74
N ALA A 103 11.14 5.14 7.61
CA ALA A 103 9.92 4.86 6.84
C ALA A 103 8.68 5.48 7.50
N SER A 104 8.59 5.42 8.83
CA SER A 104 7.51 6.04 9.61
C SER A 104 7.43 7.55 9.41
N PHE A 105 8.59 8.23 9.26
CA PHE A 105 8.63 9.65 8.91
C PHE A 105 7.84 9.95 7.62
N GLY A 106 7.91 9.06 6.62
CA GLY A 106 7.13 9.18 5.39
C GLY A 106 5.62 9.12 5.63
N TYR A 107 5.18 8.35 6.60
CA TYR A 107 3.77 8.26 6.97
C TYR A 107 3.24 9.49 7.69
N PHE A 108 4.10 10.34 8.27
CA PHE A 108 3.73 11.68 8.73
C PHE A 108 3.63 12.70 7.58
N ILE A 109 4.44 12.55 6.53
CA ILE A 109 4.39 13.42 5.34
C ILE A 109 3.18 13.08 4.46
N PHE A 110 2.86 11.79 4.29
CA PHE A 110 1.81 11.32 3.40
C PHE A 110 0.44 12.01 3.60
N PRO A 111 -0.09 12.19 4.84
CA PRO A 111 -1.36 12.88 5.05
C PRO A 111 -1.35 14.33 4.54
N ILE A 112 -0.22 15.04 4.68
CA ILE A 112 -0.06 16.41 4.20
C ILE A 112 -0.23 16.44 2.68
N ILE A 113 0.50 15.57 1.97
CA ILE A 113 0.42 15.46 0.50
C ILE A 113 -0.98 14.99 0.08
N SER A 114 -1.58 14.05 0.80
CA SER A 114 -2.91 13.51 0.51
C SER A 114 -4.00 14.57 0.60
N VAL A 115 -3.97 15.43 1.62
CA VAL A 115 -4.92 16.55 1.73
C VAL A 115 -4.67 17.61 0.66
N PHE A 116 -3.41 17.92 0.35
CA PHE A 116 -3.05 18.82 -0.73
C PHE A 116 -3.56 18.32 -2.09
N PHE A 117 -3.38 17.04 -2.39
CA PHE A 117 -3.91 16.42 -3.61
C PHE A 117 -5.44 16.38 -3.63
N GLY A 118 -6.09 16.10 -2.50
CA GLY A 118 -7.54 16.14 -2.37
C GLY A 118 -8.11 17.52 -2.71
N PHE A 119 -7.47 18.57 -2.17
CA PHE A 119 -7.83 19.95 -2.45
C PHE A 119 -7.58 20.32 -3.92
N LEU A 120 -6.38 20.03 -4.44
CA LEU A 120 -5.96 20.49 -5.77
C LEU A 120 -6.68 19.73 -6.92
N PHE A 121 -6.85 18.41 -6.81
CA PHE A 121 -7.33 17.59 -7.92
C PHE A 121 -8.79 17.15 -7.80
N PHE A 122 -9.36 17.19 -6.61
CA PHE A 122 -10.73 16.71 -6.35
C PHE A 122 -11.65 17.75 -5.71
N ASN A 123 -11.19 19.01 -5.60
CA ASN A 123 -11.94 20.11 -4.99
C ASN A 123 -12.46 19.78 -3.58
N GLU A 124 -11.72 18.98 -2.82
CA GLU A 124 -12.09 18.63 -1.44
C GLU A 124 -11.99 19.86 -0.56
N LYS A 125 -13.10 20.22 0.10
CA LYS A 125 -13.17 21.42 0.94
C LYS A 125 -12.32 21.29 2.20
N LEU A 126 -11.50 22.30 2.46
CA LEU A 126 -10.75 22.41 3.71
C LEU A 126 -11.57 23.24 4.72
N ASN A 127 -12.12 22.59 5.72
CA ASN A 127 -12.75 23.31 6.83
C ASN A 127 -11.70 23.74 7.86
N LYS A 128 -12.07 24.70 8.75
CA LYS A 128 -11.16 25.23 9.76
C LYS A 128 -10.51 24.16 10.63
N LYS A 129 -11.26 23.12 11.03
CA LYS A 129 -10.73 22.02 11.85
C LYS A 129 -9.65 21.23 11.10
N ARG A 130 -9.86 20.94 9.81
CA ARG A 130 -8.88 20.24 8.97
C ARG A 130 -7.61 21.08 8.74
N ILE A 131 -7.75 22.39 8.54
CA ILE A 131 -6.60 23.29 8.43
C ILE A 131 -5.78 23.27 9.70
N ILE A 132 -6.42 23.42 10.87
CA ILE A 132 -5.71 23.36 12.17
C ILE A 132 -4.99 22.02 12.33
N SER A 133 -5.67 20.90 12.06
CA SER A 133 -5.07 19.56 12.19
C SER A 133 -3.84 19.43 11.29
N ILE A 134 -3.93 19.84 10.02
CA ILE A 134 -2.80 19.74 9.10
C ILE A 134 -1.65 20.65 9.48
N SER A 135 -1.95 21.87 9.99
CA SER A 135 -0.89 22.78 10.46
C SER A 135 -0.12 22.18 11.63
N LEU A 136 -0.81 21.53 12.58
CA LEU A 136 -0.17 20.83 13.68
C LEU A 136 0.73 19.67 13.17
N VAL A 137 0.24 18.92 12.18
CA VAL A 137 1.03 17.85 11.56
C VAL A 137 2.27 18.40 10.86
N ILE A 138 2.15 19.49 10.11
CA ILE A 138 3.30 20.13 9.45
C ILE A 138 4.34 20.55 10.49
N ILE A 139 3.92 21.22 11.56
CA ILE A 139 4.82 21.64 12.64
C ILE A 139 5.53 20.42 13.26
N SER A 140 4.77 19.35 13.57
CA SER A 140 5.33 18.13 14.13
C SER A 140 6.30 17.43 13.17
N THR A 141 5.98 17.40 11.88
CA THR A 141 6.85 16.79 10.85
C THR A 141 8.15 17.59 10.67
N ILE A 142 8.06 18.92 10.71
CA ILE A 142 9.24 19.79 10.66
C ILE A 142 10.11 19.57 11.90
N TYR A 143 9.50 19.51 13.09
CA TYR A 143 10.23 19.22 14.32
C TYR A 143 10.93 17.86 14.26
N LEU A 144 10.24 16.81 13.81
CA LEU A 144 10.85 15.49 13.63
C LEU A 144 12.01 15.53 12.63
N PHE A 145 11.86 16.23 11.51
CA PHE A 145 12.89 16.35 10.48
C PHE A 145 14.21 16.90 11.04
N PHE A 146 14.15 17.97 11.85
CA PHE A 146 15.33 18.56 12.46
C PHE A 146 15.97 17.70 13.57
N ASN A 147 15.24 16.71 14.08
CA ASN A 147 15.75 15.76 15.09
C ASN A 147 16.26 14.46 14.48
N LEU A 148 16.21 14.28 13.16
CA LEU A 148 16.78 13.12 12.50
C LEU A 148 18.30 13.28 12.33
N ASN A 149 19.05 12.20 12.58
CA ASN A 149 20.51 12.19 12.44
C ASN A 149 20.99 12.19 10.99
N SER A 150 20.12 11.88 10.04
CA SER A 150 20.45 11.80 8.61
C SER A 150 19.22 12.17 7.76
N PHE A 151 19.46 12.52 6.50
CA PHE A 151 18.37 12.79 5.56
C PHE A 151 17.47 11.56 5.37
N PRO A 152 16.16 11.64 5.67
CA PRO A 152 15.24 10.49 5.66
C PRO A 152 14.73 10.18 4.24
N TRP A 153 15.64 9.80 3.33
CA TRP A 153 15.29 9.51 1.94
C TRP A 153 14.25 8.39 1.79
N ILE A 154 14.29 7.39 2.69
CA ILE A 154 13.30 6.30 2.73
C ILE A 154 11.90 6.87 2.98
N GLY A 155 11.76 7.73 3.99
CA GLY A 155 10.48 8.34 4.34
C GLY A 155 9.92 9.19 3.19
N PHE A 156 10.75 10.06 2.58
CA PHE A 156 10.32 10.84 1.42
C PHE A 156 9.89 9.96 0.25
N SER A 157 10.65 8.91 -0.06
CA SER A 157 10.32 7.97 -1.14
C SER A 157 9.00 7.25 -0.90
N VAL A 158 8.80 6.72 0.32
CA VAL A 158 7.55 6.05 0.70
C VAL A 158 6.36 7.01 0.61
N ALA A 159 6.49 8.23 1.17
CA ALA A 159 5.44 9.25 1.14
C ALA A 159 5.05 9.63 -0.29
N PHE A 160 6.03 9.88 -1.15
CA PHE A 160 5.82 10.31 -2.53
C PHE A 160 5.17 9.20 -3.38
N LEU A 161 5.74 8.00 -3.37
CA LEU A 161 5.22 6.86 -4.12
C LEU A 161 3.78 6.53 -3.69
N TRP A 162 3.52 6.51 -2.39
CA TRP A 162 2.20 6.20 -1.85
C TRP A 162 1.18 7.29 -2.16
N SER A 163 1.58 8.57 -2.11
CA SER A 163 0.69 9.69 -2.42
C SER A 163 0.28 9.72 -3.89
N ILE A 164 1.23 9.55 -4.81
CA ILE A 164 0.94 9.51 -6.25
C ILE A 164 0.11 8.28 -6.60
N TYR A 165 0.42 7.12 -6.03
CA TYR A 165 -0.37 5.92 -6.20
C TYR A 165 -1.85 6.19 -5.86
N ASN A 166 -2.13 6.71 -4.67
CA ASN A 166 -3.50 6.97 -4.23
C ASN A 166 -4.21 8.05 -5.07
N LEU A 167 -3.48 9.09 -5.51
CA LEU A 167 -3.99 10.09 -6.42
C LEU A 167 -4.45 9.48 -7.75
N LEU A 168 -3.61 8.68 -8.37
CA LEU A 168 -3.91 8.05 -9.66
C LEU A 168 -5.04 7.01 -9.52
N ARG A 169 -5.03 6.21 -8.47
CA ARG A 169 -6.08 5.23 -8.18
C ARG A 169 -7.45 5.90 -8.04
N LYS A 170 -7.54 7.00 -7.30
CA LYS A 170 -8.78 7.76 -7.17
C LYS A 170 -9.23 8.35 -8.52
N LYS A 171 -8.28 8.83 -9.33
CA LYS A 171 -8.58 9.50 -10.62
C LYS A 171 -9.17 8.58 -11.67
N ILE A 172 -8.77 7.30 -11.71
CA ILE A 172 -9.19 6.38 -12.76
C ILE A 172 -10.58 5.74 -12.53
N ASN A 173 -11.12 5.82 -11.33
CA ASN A 173 -12.42 5.26 -10.97
C ASN A 173 -12.61 3.81 -11.46
N VAL A 174 -11.74 2.92 -11.03
CA VAL A 174 -11.77 1.48 -11.31
C VAL A 174 -12.04 0.76 -10.01
N ASP A 175 -12.90 -0.26 -10.04
CA ASP A 175 -13.17 -1.09 -8.86
C ASP A 175 -11.88 -1.49 -8.15
N THR A 176 -11.87 -1.32 -6.83
CA THR A 176 -10.67 -1.46 -6.02
C THR A 176 -9.97 -2.79 -6.22
N ASP A 177 -10.69 -3.91 -6.09
CA ASP A 177 -10.17 -5.26 -6.23
C ASP A 177 -9.68 -5.58 -7.65
N ILE A 178 -10.43 -5.16 -8.66
CA ILE A 178 -10.03 -5.37 -10.07
C ILE A 178 -8.79 -4.55 -10.42
N GLY A 179 -8.72 -3.31 -9.95
CA GLY A 179 -7.53 -2.48 -10.15
C GLY A 179 -6.30 -3.07 -9.46
N LEU A 180 -6.43 -3.53 -8.22
CA LEU A 180 -5.35 -4.22 -7.49
C LEU A 180 -4.92 -5.50 -8.21
N PHE A 181 -5.89 -6.25 -8.78
CA PHE A 181 -5.57 -7.45 -9.52
C PHE A 181 -4.77 -7.16 -10.79
N ILE A 182 -5.17 -6.16 -11.58
CA ILE A 182 -4.42 -5.76 -12.78
C ILE A 182 -3.02 -5.26 -12.41
N GLU A 183 -2.90 -4.45 -11.36
CA GLU A 183 -1.60 -3.99 -10.85
C GLU A 183 -0.70 -5.17 -10.46
N SER A 184 -1.23 -6.15 -9.75
CA SER A 184 -0.48 -7.34 -9.36
C SER A 184 -0.09 -8.21 -10.57
N LEU A 185 -0.95 -8.33 -11.59
CA LEU A 185 -0.64 -9.05 -12.82
C LEU A 185 0.53 -8.44 -13.60
N PHE A 186 0.72 -7.12 -13.58
CA PHE A 186 1.89 -6.49 -14.18
C PHE A 186 3.20 -6.83 -13.47
N ILE A 187 3.15 -6.98 -12.14
CA ILE A 187 4.34 -7.27 -11.32
C ILE A 187 4.63 -8.78 -11.28
N PHE A 188 3.61 -9.61 -11.40
CA PHE A 188 3.70 -11.05 -11.22
C PHE A 188 4.77 -11.73 -12.11
N PRO A 189 4.91 -11.44 -13.43
CA PRO A 189 5.96 -12.04 -14.24
C PRO A 189 7.36 -11.70 -13.74
N ILE A 190 7.58 -10.46 -13.30
CA ILE A 190 8.85 -10.00 -12.75
C ILE A 190 9.14 -10.76 -11.44
N ALA A 191 8.15 -10.90 -10.57
CA ALA A 191 8.28 -11.63 -9.32
C ALA A 191 8.63 -13.11 -9.56
N ILE A 192 8.01 -13.77 -10.55
CA ILE A 192 8.33 -15.16 -10.90
C ILE A 192 9.78 -15.29 -11.42
N VAL A 193 10.22 -14.37 -12.26
CA VAL A 193 11.62 -14.38 -12.77
C VAL A 193 12.61 -14.20 -11.62
N ILE A 194 12.37 -13.24 -10.72
CA ILE A 194 13.24 -13.03 -9.55
C ILE A 194 13.22 -14.27 -8.65
N PHE A 195 12.04 -14.85 -8.40
CA PHE A 195 11.92 -16.07 -7.59
C PHE A 195 12.71 -17.24 -8.21
N TYR A 196 12.65 -17.41 -9.52
CA TYR A 196 13.43 -18.43 -10.22
C TYR A 196 14.93 -18.24 -10.00
N PHE A 197 15.45 -17.00 -10.09
CA PHE A 197 16.86 -16.73 -9.82
C PHE A 197 17.26 -16.99 -8.36
N ILE A 198 16.41 -16.61 -7.39
CA ILE A 198 16.64 -16.90 -5.97
C ILE A 198 16.73 -18.42 -5.76
N PHE A 199 15.81 -19.16 -6.35
CA PHE A 199 15.75 -20.62 -6.25
C PHE A 199 16.98 -21.29 -6.87
N GLN A 200 17.39 -20.89 -8.07
CA GLN A 200 18.56 -21.45 -8.74
C GLN A 200 19.89 -21.22 -8.00
N ASN A 201 19.98 -20.12 -7.25
CA ASN A 201 21.16 -19.79 -6.46
C ASN A 201 21.11 -20.34 -5.00
N ASN A 202 20.11 -21.16 -4.67
CA ASN A 202 19.87 -21.66 -3.30
C ASN A 202 19.81 -20.57 -2.23
N MET A 203 19.27 -19.40 -2.60
CA MET A 203 19.10 -18.24 -1.72
C MET A 203 17.65 -18.15 -1.18
N ASN A 204 16.84 -19.19 -1.38
CA ASN A 204 15.44 -19.23 -0.94
C ASN A 204 15.32 -19.90 0.42
N ASP A 205 14.54 -19.28 1.30
CA ASP A 205 14.09 -19.86 2.56
C ASP A 205 12.79 -20.67 2.38
N PHE A 206 12.03 -20.39 1.31
CA PHE A 206 10.82 -21.14 0.95
C PHE A 206 11.19 -22.51 0.38
N SER A 207 11.14 -23.53 1.23
CA SER A 207 11.52 -24.89 0.84
C SER A 207 10.74 -25.93 1.62
N LEU A 208 10.66 -27.14 1.05
CA LEU A 208 10.05 -28.30 1.74
C LEU A 208 10.85 -28.76 2.97
N SER A 209 12.11 -28.36 3.09
CA SER A 209 12.94 -28.61 4.27
C SER A 209 12.54 -27.77 5.48
N ASN A 210 11.81 -26.66 5.25
CA ASN A 210 11.29 -25.82 6.33
C ASN A 210 9.78 -25.56 6.15
N PRO A 211 8.93 -26.60 6.37
CA PRO A 211 7.50 -26.52 6.10
C PRO A 211 6.76 -25.51 6.99
N SER A 212 7.29 -25.15 8.14
CA SER A 212 6.69 -24.15 9.05
C SER A 212 6.76 -22.73 8.49
N LEU A 213 7.71 -22.43 7.59
CA LEU A 213 7.86 -21.13 6.96
C LEU A 213 6.88 -20.91 5.79
N MET A 214 6.47 -21.98 5.13
CA MET A 214 5.56 -21.89 3.99
C MET A 214 4.25 -21.15 4.30
N PRO A 215 3.51 -21.48 5.38
CA PRO A 215 2.29 -20.74 5.74
C PRO A 215 2.57 -19.26 6.03
N LEU A 216 3.72 -18.95 6.65
CA LEU A 216 4.09 -17.56 6.94
C LEU A 216 4.26 -16.75 5.66
N LEU A 217 4.95 -17.29 4.65
CA LEU A 217 5.13 -16.61 3.38
C LEU A 217 3.84 -16.54 2.54
N PHE A 218 2.93 -17.53 2.67
CA PHE A 218 1.58 -17.43 2.13
C PHE A 218 0.79 -16.26 2.68
N LEU A 219 0.94 -15.97 3.97
CA LEU A 219 0.26 -14.84 4.61
C LEU A 219 0.67 -13.48 4.04
N ALA A 220 1.80 -13.36 3.35
CA ALA A 220 2.22 -12.11 2.71
C ALA A 220 1.16 -11.56 1.74
N GLY A 221 0.39 -12.42 1.06
CA GLY A 221 -0.75 -12.02 0.23
C GLY A 221 -1.86 -11.34 1.02
N PRO A 222 -2.53 -12.04 1.95
CA PRO A 222 -3.57 -11.44 2.80
C PRO A 222 -3.10 -10.19 3.57
N MET A 223 -1.88 -10.21 4.11
CA MET A 223 -1.29 -9.06 4.82
C MET A 223 -1.11 -7.84 3.93
N THR A 224 -1.08 -8.04 2.62
CA THR A 224 -1.03 -6.97 1.63
C THR A 224 -2.40 -6.58 1.10
N VAL A 225 -3.19 -7.56 0.65
CA VAL A 225 -4.46 -7.31 -0.06
C VAL A 225 -5.51 -6.71 0.85
N ILE A 226 -5.68 -7.26 2.06
CA ILE A 226 -6.76 -6.83 2.96
C ILE A 226 -6.64 -5.35 3.32
N PRO A 227 -5.53 -4.86 3.89
CA PRO A 227 -5.41 -3.46 4.25
C PRO A 227 -5.38 -2.54 3.03
N LEU A 228 -4.76 -2.95 1.93
CA LEU A 228 -4.71 -2.17 0.70
C LEU A 228 -6.11 -1.98 0.10
N PHE A 229 -6.89 -3.06 0.01
CA PHE A 229 -8.28 -3.00 -0.42
C PHE A 229 -9.11 -2.08 0.47
N LEU A 230 -9.04 -2.26 1.78
CA LEU A 230 -9.77 -1.44 2.75
C LEU A 230 -9.41 0.04 2.63
N TYR A 231 -8.13 0.35 2.51
CA TYR A 231 -7.66 1.72 2.44
C TYR A 231 -8.02 2.42 1.12
N VAL A 232 -7.77 1.77 -0.03
CA VAL A 232 -8.13 2.31 -1.35
C VAL A 232 -9.65 2.47 -1.48
N LYS A 233 -10.44 1.50 -0.98
CA LYS A 233 -11.89 1.62 -0.92
C LYS A 233 -12.34 2.78 -0.04
N GLY A 234 -11.64 3.00 1.05
CA GLY A 234 -11.84 4.15 1.91
C GLY A 234 -11.65 5.48 1.17
N ILE A 235 -10.57 5.61 0.39
CA ILE A 235 -10.30 6.79 -0.45
C ILE A 235 -11.38 7.00 -1.51
N GLU A 236 -11.85 5.95 -2.15
CA GLU A 236 -12.95 6.03 -3.12
C GLU A 236 -14.20 6.67 -2.50
N LEU A 237 -14.56 6.25 -1.29
CA LEU A 237 -15.80 6.63 -0.62
C LEU A 237 -15.72 7.94 0.17
N SER A 238 -14.62 8.21 0.87
CA SER A 238 -14.50 9.36 1.77
C SER A 238 -13.57 10.48 1.26
N GLY A 239 -12.75 10.19 0.26
CA GLY A 239 -11.82 11.17 -0.31
C GLY A 239 -10.37 10.98 0.13
N LEU A 240 -9.44 11.65 -0.55
CA LEU A 240 -8.00 11.60 -0.27
C LEU A 240 -7.66 12.26 1.06
N GLY A 241 -8.20 13.46 1.30
CA GLY A 241 -7.91 14.23 2.50
C GLY A 241 -8.35 13.52 3.78
N PRO A 242 -9.63 13.10 3.90
CA PRO A 242 -10.11 12.36 5.08
C PRO A 242 -9.34 11.06 5.30
N SER A 243 -9.16 10.23 4.26
CA SER A 243 -8.44 8.95 4.37
C SER A 243 -6.96 9.17 4.70
N GLY A 244 -6.33 10.21 4.12
CA GLY A 244 -4.96 10.58 4.43
C GLY A 244 -4.78 10.96 5.91
N MET A 245 -5.69 11.76 6.49
CA MET A 245 -5.66 12.09 7.91
C MET A 245 -5.85 10.88 8.83
N ILE A 246 -6.70 9.93 8.42
CA ILE A 246 -6.91 8.68 9.16
C ILE A 246 -5.65 7.80 9.13
N PHE A 247 -4.84 7.91 8.10
CA PHE A 247 -3.63 7.10 7.96
C PHE A 247 -2.62 7.30 9.09
N PHE A 248 -2.73 8.38 9.87
CA PHE A 248 -1.95 8.54 11.10
C PHE A 248 -2.11 7.40 12.11
N ILE A 249 -3.16 6.60 12.02
CA ILE A 249 -3.33 5.39 12.83
C ILE A 249 -2.21 4.38 12.56
N ALA A 250 -1.63 4.37 11.35
CA ALA A 250 -0.63 3.38 10.98
C ALA A 250 0.75 3.58 11.66
N PRO A 251 1.32 4.81 11.76
CA PRO A 251 2.59 5.03 12.44
C PRO A 251 2.51 5.23 13.96
N THR A 252 1.30 5.41 14.52
CA THR A 252 1.09 5.63 15.97
C THR A 252 0.78 4.34 16.71
#